data_c06106350cbefb0960dbf3319ac7529a
#
_entry.id   c06106350cbefb0960dbf3319ac7529a
#
_cell.length_a   1.000
_cell.length_b   1.000
_cell.length_c   1.000
_cell.angle_alpha   90.00
_cell.angle_beta   90.00
_cell.angle_gamma   90.00
#
_symmetry.space_group_name_H-M   'P 1'
#
loop_
_entity.id
_entity.type
_entity.pdbx_description
1 polymer ?
#
loop_
_entity_poly.entity_id
_entity_poly.type
_entity_poly.pdbx_seq_one_letter_code
_entity_poly.pdbx_strand_id
1 'polypeptide(L)'
;MDNKVVCVVGPTACGKTKMGVALAQRFDGEVVSVDSMQIYRGMTIGTAAPTEEEMEGVPHHMVAVADPAESWSVARYVREADACVQDILRRGKRPVLVGCTGLYLDALVRGQDFAAGSQGGEIRRELQEKLAKDGAGALLEALRAVDPESAARLHLRDEKRIVRALEVYYETGETIRAHDRKSREIPPRYDAAYIGLAFRDREDMKERIDRRVDAMVAQGLLQEVETLLQSGLPRDATALQAIGYKQFLAVAEGRATTAEAIEEVKLRSRQYAKRQLTWLRRNEAIHWILWKKTPDFSAGLQNATEFLLSAGVC
;
A
#
# COMPACT_ATOMS: atom_id res chain seq x y z
N MET A 1 -17.74 -18.56 12.84
CA MET A 1 -17.10 -17.45 13.56
C MET A 1 -17.31 -16.19 12.75
N ASP A 2 -17.52 -15.06 13.38
CA ASP A 2 -17.59 -13.76 12.69
C ASP A 2 -16.21 -13.48 12.07
N ASN A 3 -16.17 -13.28 10.75
CA ASN A 3 -14.95 -12.95 9.99
C ASN A 3 -15.09 -11.59 9.30
N LYS A 4 -16.01 -10.75 9.81
CA LYS A 4 -16.30 -9.44 9.25
C LYS A 4 -15.21 -8.41 9.61
N VAL A 5 -14.75 -7.70 8.60
CA VAL A 5 -13.77 -6.62 8.75
C VAL A 5 -14.28 -5.33 8.13
N VAL A 6 -13.86 -4.20 8.67
CA VAL A 6 -14.12 -2.87 8.09
C VAL A 6 -12.90 -2.41 7.32
N CYS A 7 -13.08 -1.97 6.07
CA CYS A 7 -12.00 -1.44 5.24
C CYS A 7 -12.20 0.05 4.99
N VAL A 8 -11.29 0.90 5.50
CA VAL A 8 -11.29 2.35 5.25
C VAL A 8 -10.24 2.65 4.18
N VAL A 9 -10.71 2.93 2.98
CA VAL A 9 -9.87 3.10 1.80
C VAL A 9 -10.01 4.48 1.17
N GLY A 10 -9.07 4.85 0.33
CA GLY A 10 -9.08 6.14 -0.37
C GLY A 10 -7.67 6.62 -0.70
N PRO A 11 -7.48 7.59 -1.57
CA PRO A 11 -6.17 8.09 -1.93
C PRO A 11 -5.45 8.72 -0.73
N THR A 12 -4.16 9.02 -0.90
CA THR A 12 -3.43 9.78 0.11
C THR A 12 -4.11 11.14 0.38
N ALA A 13 -3.98 11.65 1.60
CA ALA A 13 -4.52 12.95 2.06
C ALA A 13 -6.07 13.07 2.11
N CYS A 14 -6.84 11.97 2.07
CA CYS A 14 -8.31 12.02 2.13
C CYS A 14 -8.90 11.80 3.53
N GLY A 15 -8.09 11.65 4.60
CA GLY A 15 -8.57 11.55 5.99
C GLY A 15 -8.84 10.12 6.49
N LYS A 16 -8.24 9.10 5.88
CA LYS A 16 -8.42 7.69 6.27
C LYS A 16 -8.09 7.40 7.73
N THR A 17 -6.97 7.91 8.23
CA THR A 17 -6.52 7.69 9.61
C THR A 17 -7.59 8.11 10.59
N LYS A 18 -8.05 9.37 10.50
CA LYS A 18 -9.10 9.90 11.36
C LYS A 18 -10.40 9.08 11.27
N MET A 19 -10.83 8.69 10.07
CA MET A 19 -12.03 7.87 9.89
C MET A 19 -11.85 6.46 10.47
N GLY A 20 -10.68 5.85 10.27
CA GLY A 20 -10.36 4.53 10.80
C GLY A 20 -10.37 4.50 12.32
N VAL A 21 -9.76 5.49 12.97
CA VAL A 21 -9.76 5.63 14.42
C VAL A 21 -11.18 5.82 14.96
N ALA A 22 -11.95 6.74 14.39
CA ALA A 22 -13.33 6.99 14.82
C ALA A 22 -14.24 5.76 14.67
N LEU A 23 -14.08 4.99 13.58
CA LEU A 23 -14.81 3.74 13.38
C LEU A 23 -14.33 2.64 14.33
N ALA A 24 -13.02 2.55 14.60
CA ALA A 24 -12.49 1.61 15.59
C ALA A 24 -13.06 1.90 16.99
N GLN A 25 -13.08 3.16 17.42
CA GLN A 25 -13.72 3.56 18.69
C GLN A 25 -15.21 3.22 18.72
N ARG A 26 -15.92 3.43 17.60
CA ARG A 26 -17.36 3.20 17.51
C ARG A 26 -17.77 1.72 17.59
N PHE A 27 -16.93 0.82 17.05
CA PHE A 27 -17.21 -0.61 16.94
C PHE A 27 -16.29 -1.48 17.82
N ASP A 28 -15.74 -0.94 18.92
CA ASP A 28 -14.77 -1.62 19.80
C ASP A 28 -13.69 -2.36 19.00
N GLY A 29 -13.08 -1.66 18.06
CA GLY A 29 -12.14 -2.22 17.11
C GLY A 29 -10.71 -1.78 17.33
N GLU A 30 -9.82 -2.34 16.49
CA GLU A 30 -8.42 -2.00 16.42
C GLU A 30 -8.02 -1.80 14.95
N VAL A 31 -7.09 -0.90 14.70
CA VAL A 31 -6.65 -0.55 13.36
C VAL A 31 -5.53 -1.50 12.90
N VAL A 32 -5.63 -1.99 11.66
CA VAL A 32 -4.54 -2.67 10.96
C VAL A 32 -4.17 -1.83 9.74
N SER A 33 -2.95 -1.28 9.71
CA SER A 33 -2.48 -0.46 8.60
C SER A 33 -2.26 -1.29 7.33
N VAL A 34 -2.86 -0.82 6.22
CA VAL A 34 -2.70 -1.42 4.88
C VAL A 34 -1.86 -0.47 4.02
N ASP A 35 -0.62 -0.25 4.46
CA ASP A 35 0.35 0.60 3.78
C ASP A 35 1.72 -0.10 3.69
N SER A 36 2.31 -0.09 2.51
CA SER A 36 3.59 -0.77 2.26
C SER A 36 4.81 -0.02 2.77
N MET A 37 4.64 1.22 3.24
CA MET A 37 5.74 2.06 3.72
C MET A 37 5.63 2.41 5.20
N GLN A 38 4.42 2.50 5.77
CA GLN A 38 4.22 2.71 7.21
C GLN A 38 4.70 1.55 8.08
N ILE A 39 5.01 0.40 7.48
CA ILE A 39 5.58 -0.75 8.17
C ILE A 39 6.99 -0.51 8.70
N TYR A 40 7.75 0.43 8.12
CA TYR A 40 9.16 0.64 8.46
C TYR A 40 9.34 1.57 9.66
N ARG A 41 10.17 1.12 10.63
CA ARG A 41 10.58 1.95 11.77
C ARG A 41 11.39 3.18 11.30
N GLY A 42 11.18 4.33 11.96
CA GLY A 42 11.89 5.57 11.65
C GLY A 42 11.45 6.26 10.36
N MET A 43 10.40 5.77 9.71
CA MET A 43 9.81 6.37 8.51
C MET A 43 8.40 6.91 8.81
N THR A 44 8.32 7.93 9.65
CA THR A 44 7.04 8.45 10.17
C THR A 44 6.53 9.64 9.38
N ILE A 45 7.38 10.62 9.09
CA ILE A 45 7.00 11.86 8.42
C ILE A 45 6.64 11.60 6.96
N GLY A 46 7.57 11.03 6.19
CA GLY A 46 7.36 10.84 4.75
C GLY A 46 6.29 9.82 4.39
N THR A 47 6.00 8.86 5.27
CA THR A 47 4.88 7.91 5.10
C THR A 47 3.58 8.44 5.67
N ALA A 48 3.64 9.54 6.45
CA ALA A 48 2.56 10.04 7.29
C ALA A 48 1.95 8.91 8.13
N ALA A 49 2.78 8.15 8.79
CA ALA A 49 2.35 7.20 9.80
C ALA A 49 1.59 7.94 10.91
N PRO A 50 0.52 7.36 11.46
CA PRO A 50 -0.24 8.01 12.52
C PRO A 50 0.63 8.24 13.74
N THR A 51 0.52 9.42 14.35
CA THR A 51 1.12 9.74 15.63
C THR A 51 0.30 9.15 16.78
N GLU A 52 0.86 9.05 17.99
CA GLU A 52 0.12 8.61 19.17
C GLU A 52 -1.12 9.47 19.44
N GLU A 53 -1.02 10.78 19.20
CA GLU A 53 -2.14 11.70 19.31
C GLU A 53 -3.24 11.38 18.26
N GLU A 54 -2.85 11.11 17.02
CA GLU A 54 -3.80 10.74 15.95
C GLU A 54 -4.42 9.35 16.15
N MET A 55 -3.75 8.47 16.89
CA MET A 55 -4.26 7.13 17.24
C MET A 55 -5.35 7.19 18.33
N GLU A 56 -5.42 8.27 19.12
CA GLU A 56 -6.44 8.50 20.16
C GLU A 56 -6.66 7.29 21.10
N GLY A 57 -5.58 6.57 21.43
CA GLY A 57 -5.62 5.37 22.27
C GLY A 57 -6.11 4.09 21.59
N VAL A 58 -6.47 4.13 20.31
CA VAL A 58 -6.83 2.94 19.52
C VAL A 58 -5.56 2.14 19.19
N PRO A 59 -5.49 0.84 19.46
CA PRO A 59 -4.36 0.02 19.06
C PRO A 59 -4.19 -0.01 17.54
N HIS A 60 -2.96 0.20 17.08
CA HIS A 60 -2.59 0.14 15.66
C HIS A 60 -1.59 -0.98 15.42
N HIS A 61 -1.89 -1.84 14.46
CA HIS A 61 -1.07 -2.94 14.02
C HIS A 61 -0.47 -2.66 12.65
N MET A 62 0.64 -3.30 12.32
CA MET A 62 1.35 -3.14 11.03
C MET A 62 1.86 -1.71 10.77
N VAL A 63 2.18 -0.98 11.84
CA VAL A 63 2.86 0.32 11.81
C VAL A 63 4.21 0.15 12.51
N ALA A 64 5.30 0.59 11.87
CA ALA A 64 6.67 0.55 12.41
C ALA A 64 7.11 -0.85 12.91
N VAL A 65 6.72 -1.91 12.21
CA VAL A 65 7.02 -3.31 12.59
C VAL A 65 8.30 -3.86 11.96
N ALA A 66 8.79 -3.25 10.87
CA ALA A 66 9.94 -3.71 10.10
C ALA A 66 11.16 -2.81 10.25
N ASP A 67 12.35 -3.39 10.11
CA ASP A 67 13.57 -2.62 9.92
C ASP A 67 13.61 -2.05 8.48
N PRO A 68 14.01 -0.79 8.26
CA PRO A 68 14.13 -0.22 6.91
C PRO A 68 15.10 -0.96 6.00
N ALA A 69 16.05 -1.69 6.55
CA ALA A 69 16.99 -2.52 5.78
C ALA A 69 16.36 -3.84 5.29
N GLU A 70 15.23 -4.25 5.88
CA GLU A 70 14.55 -5.48 5.49
C GLU A 70 13.80 -5.31 4.15
N SER A 71 13.89 -6.33 3.30
CA SER A 71 13.00 -6.45 2.15
C SER A 71 11.65 -7.01 2.60
N TRP A 72 10.59 -6.26 2.31
CA TRP A 72 9.23 -6.65 2.69
C TRP A 72 8.38 -6.99 1.47
N SER A 73 7.78 -8.17 1.49
CA SER A 73 6.93 -8.64 0.40
C SER A 73 5.45 -8.60 0.75
N VAL A 74 4.58 -8.60 -0.26
CA VAL A 74 3.14 -8.74 -0.07
C VAL A 74 2.78 -10.03 0.66
N ALA A 75 3.47 -11.14 0.37
CA ALA A 75 3.25 -12.43 1.06
C ALA A 75 3.56 -12.34 2.57
N ARG A 76 4.69 -11.71 2.92
CA ARG A 76 5.03 -11.45 4.33
C ARG A 76 4.01 -10.54 4.99
N TYR A 77 3.61 -9.45 4.31
CA TYR A 77 2.58 -8.56 4.82
C TYR A 77 1.28 -9.30 5.12
N VAL A 78 0.78 -10.08 4.16
CA VAL A 78 -0.48 -10.84 4.33
C VAL A 78 -0.39 -11.79 5.53
N ARG A 79 0.69 -12.54 5.67
CA ARG A 79 0.87 -13.46 6.80
C ARG A 79 0.82 -12.73 8.15
N GLU A 80 1.53 -11.62 8.28
CA GLU A 80 1.63 -10.89 9.55
C GLU A 80 0.36 -10.08 9.84
N ALA A 81 -0.23 -9.44 8.82
CA ALA A 81 -1.50 -8.74 8.97
C ALA A 81 -2.66 -9.69 9.26
N ASP A 82 -2.69 -10.88 8.63
CA ASP A 82 -3.67 -11.92 8.92
C ASP A 82 -3.61 -12.38 10.38
N ALA A 83 -2.41 -12.59 10.91
CA ALA A 83 -2.24 -12.92 12.32
C ALA A 83 -2.82 -11.85 13.26
N CYS A 84 -2.61 -10.56 12.93
CA CYS A 84 -3.21 -9.46 13.69
C CYS A 84 -4.75 -9.47 13.58
N VAL A 85 -5.30 -9.61 12.38
CA VAL A 85 -6.76 -9.65 12.16
C VAL A 85 -7.40 -10.82 12.91
N GLN A 86 -6.81 -12.01 12.84
CA GLN A 86 -7.31 -13.19 13.55
C GLN A 86 -7.25 -13.00 15.07
N ASP A 87 -6.21 -12.37 15.59
CA ASP A 87 -6.11 -12.08 17.02
C ASP A 87 -7.19 -11.11 17.48
N ILE A 88 -7.43 -10.02 16.74
CA ILE A 88 -8.47 -9.03 17.02
C ILE A 88 -9.85 -9.72 17.04
N LEU A 89 -10.16 -10.54 16.03
CA LEU A 89 -11.41 -11.30 15.94
C LEU A 89 -11.58 -12.29 17.11
N ARG A 90 -10.52 -13.01 17.50
CA ARG A 90 -10.55 -13.95 18.63
C ARG A 90 -10.86 -13.25 19.96
N ARG A 91 -10.45 -12.00 20.10
CA ARG A 91 -10.77 -11.15 21.28
C ARG A 91 -12.17 -10.53 21.20
N GLY A 92 -12.97 -10.86 20.18
CA GLY A 92 -14.31 -10.33 19.97
C GLY A 92 -14.34 -8.89 19.48
N LYS A 93 -13.21 -8.33 19.06
CA LYS A 93 -13.09 -6.96 18.58
C LYS A 93 -13.19 -6.86 17.06
N ARG A 94 -13.44 -5.65 16.54
CA ARG A 94 -13.59 -5.39 15.11
C ARG A 94 -12.28 -4.96 14.44
N PRO A 95 -11.73 -5.74 13.49
CA PRO A 95 -10.58 -5.27 12.70
C PRO A 95 -11.00 -4.15 11.75
N VAL A 96 -10.29 -3.02 11.79
CA VAL A 96 -10.46 -1.88 10.90
C VAL A 96 -9.20 -1.75 10.03
N LEU A 97 -9.28 -2.19 8.80
CA LEU A 97 -8.18 -2.16 7.83
C LEU A 97 -8.10 -0.77 7.21
N VAL A 98 -7.04 -0.02 7.48
CA VAL A 98 -6.91 1.38 7.05
C VAL A 98 -5.74 1.55 6.09
N GLY A 99 -5.99 1.94 4.86
CA GLY A 99 -4.91 2.20 3.92
C GLY A 99 -5.31 2.26 2.46
N CYS A 100 -4.32 2.23 1.59
CA CYS A 100 -4.57 2.26 0.14
C CYS A 100 -3.46 1.57 -0.68
N THR A 101 -2.74 0.63 -0.12
CA THR A 101 -1.91 -0.29 -0.90
C THR A 101 -2.84 -1.40 -1.42
N GLY A 102 -3.47 -1.13 -2.59
CA GLY A 102 -4.54 -1.97 -3.13
C GLY A 102 -4.18 -3.46 -3.22
N LEU A 103 -2.94 -3.76 -3.67
CA LEU A 103 -2.46 -5.14 -3.71
C LEU A 103 -2.47 -5.80 -2.32
N TYR A 104 -2.06 -5.08 -1.27
CA TYR A 104 -2.02 -5.61 0.10
C TYR A 104 -3.43 -5.87 0.63
N LEU A 105 -4.34 -4.91 0.40
CA LEU A 105 -5.73 -5.02 0.83
C LEU A 105 -6.43 -6.21 0.15
N ASP A 106 -6.36 -6.28 -1.18
CA ASP A 106 -7.01 -7.34 -1.95
C ASP A 106 -6.44 -8.72 -1.55
N ALA A 107 -5.13 -8.80 -1.37
CA ALA A 107 -4.45 -10.02 -0.97
C ALA A 107 -4.86 -10.50 0.43
N LEU A 108 -4.94 -9.58 1.39
CA LEU A 108 -5.35 -9.89 2.77
C LEU A 108 -6.82 -10.32 2.83
N VAL A 109 -7.71 -9.51 2.24
CA VAL A 109 -9.17 -9.76 2.30
C VAL A 109 -9.55 -11.04 1.55
N ARG A 110 -8.95 -11.28 0.38
CA ARG A 110 -9.22 -12.49 -0.41
C ARG A 110 -8.50 -13.72 0.11
N GLY A 111 -7.47 -13.56 0.97
CA GLY A 111 -6.62 -14.67 1.38
C GLY A 111 -5.82 -15.24 0.22
N GLN A 112 -5.34 -14.36 -0.69
CA GLN A 112 -4.54 -14.81 -1.82
C GLN A 112 -3.29 -15.51 -1.33
N ASP A 113 -3.13 -16.75 -1.77
CA ASP A 113 -1.88 -17.46 -1.60
C ASP A 113 -0.89 -16.93 -2.65
N PHE A 114 0.18 -16.31 -2.18
CA PHE A 114 1.31 -15.95 -3.03
C PHE A 114 2.21 -17.19 -3.14
N ALA A 115 1.64 -18.27 -3.68
CA ALA A 115 2.36 -19.48 -3.88
C ALA A 115 3.66 -19.23 -4.64
N ALA A 116 4.67 -19.94 -4.20
CA ALA A 116 5.92 -20.24 -4.85
C ALA A 116 6.55 -19.07 -5.64
N GLY A 117 7.67 -18.74 -5.26
CA GLY A 117 8.57 -17.78 -5.81
C GLY A 117 9.40 -17.29 -4.64
N SER A 118 10.49 -17.97 -4.37
CA SER A 118 11.48 -17.54 -3.39
C SER A 118 11.99 -16.17 -3.83
N GLN A 119 11.46 -15.11 -3.21
CA GLN A 119 11.99 -13.77 -3.46
C GLN A 119 13.49 -13.77 -3.14
N GLY A 120 14.32 -13.72 -4.18
CA GLY A 120 15.78 -13.80 -4.06
C GLY A 120 16.38 -15.19 -4.30
N GLY A 121 15.61 -16.17 -4.80
CA GLY A 121 16.09 -17.48 -5.19
C GLY A 121 17.07 -17.48 -6.38
N GLU A 122 17.64 -18.65 -6.69
CA GLU A 122 18.61 -18.83 -7.77
C GLU A 122 18.04 -18.39 -9.12
N ILE A 123 16.81 -18.79 -9.44
CA ILE A 123 16.13 -18.40 -10.68
C ILE A 123 16.02 -16.88 -10.82
N ARG A 124 15.71 -16.15 -9.74
CA ARG A 124 15.67 -14.69 -9.82
C ARG A 124 17.03 -14.08 -10.10
N ARG A 125 18.10 -14.59 -9.49
CA ARG A 125 19.48 -14.13 -9.77
C ARG A 125 19.85 -14.35 -11.22
N GLU A 126 19.63 -15.55 -11.75
CA GLU A 126 19.88 -15.87 -13.16
C GLU A 126 19.12 -14.95 -14.11
N LEU A 127 17.83 -14.68 -13.82
CA LEU A 127 17.01 -13.75 -14.60
C LEU A 127 17.50 -12.30 -14.52
N GLN A 128 18.00 -11.86 -13.37
CA GLN A 128 18.59 -10.54 -13.21
C GLN A 128 19.94 -10.42 -13.95
N GLU A 129 20.78 -11.45 -13.91
CA GLU A 129 22.01 -11.51 -14.67
C GLU A 129 21.73 -11.50 -16.18
N LYS A 130 20.74 -12.27 -16.62
CA LYS A 130 20.29 -12.26 -18.02
C LYS A 130 19.72 -10.90 -18.42
N LEU A 131 18.95 -10.24 -17.55
CA LEU A 131 18.45 -8.89 -17.78
C LEU A 131 19.60 -7.89 -17.97
N ALA A 132 20.63 -7.96 -17.11
CA ALA A 132 21.79 -7.10 -17.19
C ALA A 132 22.63 -7.34 -18.46
N LYS A 133 22.74 -8.60 -18.91
CA LYS A 133 23.56 -8.99 -20.06
C LYS A 133 22.82 -8.77 -21.39
N ASP A 134 21.58 -9.24 -21.49
CA ASP A 134 20.85 -9.39 -22.77
C ASP A 134 19.73 -8.36 -22.91
N GLY A 135 19.43 -7.61 -21.84
CA GLY A 135 18.40 -6.58 -21.79
C GLY A 135 16.96 -7.12 -21.65
N ALA A 136 16.03 -6.20 -21.40
CA ALA A 136 14.61 -6.53 -21.17
C ALA A 136 13.92 -7.16 -22.39
N GLY A 137 14.42 -6.90 -23.59
CA GLY A 137 13.89 -7.48 -24.83
C GLY A 137 14.01 -8.99 -24.86
N ALA A 138 15.18 -9.52 -24.51
CA ALA A 138 15.42 -10.97 -24.50
C ALA A 138 14.55 -11.69 -23.47
N LEU A 139 14.33 -11.06 -22.31
CA LEU A 139 13.43 -11.62 -21.29
C LEU A 139 11.96 -11.55 -21.71
N LEU A 140 11.54 -10.49 -22.41
CA LEU A 140 10.17 -10.37 -22.90
C LEU A 140 9.88 -11.40 -23.99
N GLU A 141 10.85 -11.72 -24.86
CA GLU A 141 10.72 -12.81 -25.82
C GLU A 141 10.64 -14.19 -25.13
N ALA A 142 11.49 -14.42 -24.11
CA ALA A 142 11.39 -15.63 -23.30
C ALA A 142 10.01 -15.75 -22.61
N LEU A 143 9.48 -14.63 -22.10
CA LEU A 143 8.15 -14.60 -21.52
C LEU A 143 7.07 -14.88 -22.58
N ARG A 144 7.22 -14.36 -23.80
CA ARG A 144 6.26 -14.59 -24.90
C ARG A 144 6.15 -16.07 -25.25
N ALA A 145 7.24 -16.82 -25.14
CA ALA A 145 7.25 -18.26 -25.41
C ALA A 145 6.45 -19.07 -24.37
N VAL A 146 6.40 -18.62 -23.11
CA VAL A 146 5.77 -19.36 -22.00
C VAL A 146 4.45 -18.75 -21.51
N ASP A 147 4.30 -17.43 -21.62
CA ASP A 147 3.08 -16.68 -21.25
C ASP A 147 2.85 -15.54 -22.25
N PRO A 148 2.35 -15.85 -23.47
CA PRO A 148 2.12 -14.85 -24.50
C PRO A 148 1.11 -13.76 -24.09
N GLU A 149 0.16 -14.09 -23.23
CA GLU A 149 -0.84 -13.14 -22.77
C GLU A 149 -0.24 -12.09 -21.80
N SER A 150 0.64 -12.49 -20.90
CA SER A 150 1.37 -11.56 -20.04
C SER A 150 2.35 -10.73 -20.86
N ALA A 151 3.08 -11.35 -21.77
CA ALA A 151 4.03 -10.66 -22.63
C ALA A 151 3.39 -9.56 -23.50
N ALA A 152 2.17 -9.79 -23.98
CA ALA A 152 1.42 -8.81 -24.79
C ALA A 152 1.00 -7.54 -24.00
N ARG A 153 1.00 -7.58 -22.66
CA ARG A 153 0.57 -6.49 -21.77
C ARG A 153 1.72 -5.73 -21.12
N LEU A 154 2.90 -6.31 -21.11
CA LEU A 154 4.08 -5.74 -20.49
C LEU A 154 4.90 -4.96 -21.52
N HIS A 155 5.41 -3.80 -21.08
CA HIS A 155 6.33 -3.00 -21.86
C HIS A 155 7.77 -3.33 -21.46
N LEU A 156 8.76 -3.06 -22.30
CA LEU A 156 10.19 -3.25 -22.01
C LEU A 156 10.65 -2.56 -20.71
N ARG A 157 9.98 -1.47 -20.31
CA ARG A 157 10.26 -0.77 -19.04
C ARG A 157 9.71 -1.48 -17.81
N ASP A 158 8.88 -2.51 -17.98
CA ASP A 158 8.29 -3.27 -16.86
C ASP A 158 9.21 -4.42 -16.42
N GLU A 159 10.54 -4.22 -16.43
CA GLU A 159 11.58 -5.23 -16.16
C GLU A 159 11.27 -6.09 -14.93
N LYS A 160 10.93 -5.46 -13.80
CA LYS A 160 10.58 -6.18 -12.55
C LYS A 160 9.40 -7.12 -12.72
N ARG A 161 8.42 -6.75 -13.57
CA ARG A 161 7.24 -7.59 -13.84
C ARG A 161 7.55 -8.72 -14.80
N ILE A 162 8.40 -8.46 -15.80
CA ILE A 162 8.89 -9.49 -16.75
C ILE A 162 9.66 -10.55 -16.00
N VAL A 163 10.65 -10.13 -15.17
CA VAL A 163 11.42 -11.03 -14.31
C VAL A 163 10.51 -11.85 -13.40
N ARG A 164 9.52 -11.20 -12.75
CA ARG A 164 8.60 -11.90 -11.84
C ARG A 164 7.72 -12.91 -12.57
N ALA A 165 7.26 -12.60 -13.77
CA ALA A 165 6.44 -13.53 -14.55
C ALA A 165 7.22 -14.79 -14.93
N LEU A 166 8.47 -14.61 -15.38
CA LEU A 166 9.37 -15.74 -15.70
C LEU A 166 9.76 -16.53 -14.45
N GLU A 167 10.09 -15.85 -13.35
CA GLU A 167 10.43 -16.50 -12.07
C GLU A 167 9.31 -17.45 -11.63
N VAL A 168 8.06 -16.96 -11.59
CA VAL A 168 6.92 -17.80 -11.20
C VAL A 168 6.76 -18.99 -12.13
N TYR A 169 6.86 -18.79 -13.43
CA TYR A 169 6.75 -19.86 -14.39
C TYR A 169 7.86 -20.93 -14.24
N TYR A 170 9.12 -20.52 -14.09
CA TYR A 170 10.23 -21.45 -13.96
C TYR A 170 10.24 -22.21 -12.62
N GLU A 171 9.69 -21.60 -11.57
CA GLU A 171 9.58 -22.25 -10.26
C GLU A 171 8.36 -23.19 -10.14
N THR A 172 7.25 -22.86 -10.81
CA THR A 172 5.96 -23.54 -10.58
C THR A 172 5.45 -24.32 -11.79
N GLY A 173 5.95 -24.02 -12.98
CA GLY A 173 5.38 -24.50 -14.25
C GLY A 173 4.06 -23.84 -14.64
N GLU A 174 3.57 -22.88 -13.84
CA GLU A 174 2.31 -22.16 -14.08
C GLU A 174 2.54 -20.68 -14.35
N THR A 175 1.73 -20.09 -15.24
CA THR A 175 1.79 -18.65 -15.47
C THR A 175 1.18 -17.88 -14.28
N ILE A 176 1.66 -16.67 -14.03
CA ILE A 176 1.06 -15.78 -13.00
C ILE A 176 -0.46 -15.67 -13.18
N ARG A 177 -0.93 -15.62 -14.41
CA ARG A 177 -2.36 -15.47 -14.70
C ARG A 177 -3.17 -16.73 -14.38
N ALA A 178 -2.61 -17.91 -14.63
CA ALA A 178 -3.25 -19.17 -14.23
C ALA A 178 -3.38 -19.23 -12.72
N HIS A 179 -2.33 -18.87 -12.00
CA HIS A 179 -2.32 -18.77 -10.55
C HIS A 179 -3.34 -17.72 -10.04
N ASP A 180 -3.35 -16.51 -10.60
CA ASP A 180 -4.31 -15.45 -10.22
C ASP A 180 -5.77 -15.87 -10.48
N ARG A 181 -6.03 -16.62 -11.55
CA ARG A 181 -7.37 -17.14 -11.85
C ARG A 181 -7.83 -18.13 -10.78
N LYS A 182 -6.99 -19.14 -10.46
CA LYS A 182 -7.27 -20.09 -9.37
C LYS A 182 -7.53 -19.39 -8.04
N SER A 183 -6.71 -18.39 -7.71
CA SER A 183 -6.88 -17.61 -6.47
C SER A 183 -8.20 -16.84 -6.41
N ARG A 184 -8.78 -16.45 -7.54
CA ARG A 184 -10.08 -15.75 -7.61
C ARG A 184 -11.28 -16.68 -7.43
N GLU A 185 -11.11 -17.96 -7.63
CA GLU A 185 -12.17 -18.96 -7.44
C GLU A 185 -12.36 -19.32 -5.96
N ILE A 186 -11.37 -18.99 -5.12
CA ILE A 186 -11.46 -19.20 -3.68
C ILE A 186 -12.32 -18.08 -3.06
N PRO A 187 -13.32 -18.42 -2.21
CA PRO A 187 -14.11 -17.41 -1.49
C PRO A 187 -13.21 -16.47 -0.68
N PRO A 188 -13.57 -15.18 -0.54
CA PRO A 188 -12.80 -14.25 0.29
C PRO A 188 -12.66 -14.78 1.73
N ARG A 189 -11.46 -14.61 2.30
CA ARG A 189 -11.15 -15.00 3.68
C ARG A 189 -11.97 -14.21 4.69
N TYR A 190 -12.18 -12.92 4.41
CA TYR A 190 -12.92 -12.00 5.24
C TYR A 190 -14.15 -11.45 4.54
N ASP A 191 -15.24 -11.33 5.29
CA ASP A 191 -16.41 -10.55 4.88
C ASP A 191 -16.13 -9.07 5.13
N ALA A 192 -15.80 -8.34 4.07
CA ALA A 192 -15.30 -6.98 4.15
C ALA A 192 -16.34 -5.93 3.77
N ALA A 193 -16.64 -5.01 4.69
CA ALA A 193 -17.42 -3.81 4.43
C ALA A 193 -16.48 -2.63 4.11
N TYR A 194 -16.66 -1.98 2.97
CA TYR A 194 -15.73 -0.97 2.46
C TYR A 194 -16.29 0.44 2.54
N ILE A 195 -15.57 1.33 3.24
CA ILE A 195 -15.79 2.78 3.25
C ILE A 195 -14.71 3.43 2.40
N GLY A 196 -15.10 4.05 1.30
CA GLY A 196 -14.22 4.81 0.43
C GLY A 196 -14.27 6.31 0.70
N LEU A 197 -13.13 6.95 0.88
CA LEU A 197 -13.02 8.40 1.05
C LEU A 197 -12.37 9.03 -0.17
N ALA A 198 -13.01 10.06 -0.75
CA ALA A 198 -12.43 10.84 -1.83
C ALA A 198 -12.98 12.26 -1.83
N PHE A 199 -12.35 13.16 -2.58
CA PHE A 199 -12.91 14.48 -2.85
C PHE A 199 -13.77 14.44 -4.13
N ARG A 200 -14.85 15.23 -4.15
CA ARG A 200 -15.69 15.42 -5.35
C ARG A 200 -14.88 16.09 -6.46
N ASP A 201 -14.12 17.12 -6.08
CA ASP A 201 -13.28 17.88 -7.00
C ASP A 201 -11.83 17.40 -6.95
N ARG A 202 -11.22 17.28 -8.12
CA ARG A 202 -9.80 16.86 -8.24
C ARG A 202 -8.83 17.95 -7.78
N GLU A 203 -9.20 19.22 -7.95
CA GLU A 203 -8.35 20.33 -7.52
C GLU A 203 -8.28 20.40 -5.99
N ASP A 204 -9.41 20.18 -5.29
CA ASP A 204 -9.42 20.10 -3.83
C ASP A 204 -8.49 18.99 -3.31
N MET A 205 -8.49 17.84 -3.99
CA MET A 205 -7.58 16.74 -3.64
C MET A 205 -6.12 17.10 -3.91
N LYS A 206 -5.81 17.76 -5.02
CA LYS A 206 -4.44 18.21 -5.33
C LYS A 206 -3.94 19.19 -4.28
N GLU A 207 -4.74 20.19 -3.95
CA GLU A 207 -4.40 21.18 -2.93
C GLU A 207 -4.14 20.55 -1.56
N ARG A 208 -4.91 19.53 -1.18
CA ARG A 208 -4.70 18.75 0.04
C ARG A 208 -3.39 17.97 0.03
N ILE A 209 -3.06 17.35 -1.11
CA ILE A 209 -1.81 16.61 -1.28
C ILE A 209 -0.62 17.57 -1.19
N ASP A 210 -0.69 18.70 -1.88
CA ASP A 210 0.41 19.68 -1.89
C ASP A 210 0.64 20.25 -0.50
N ARG A 211 -0.40 20.67 0.24
CA ARG A 211 -0.31 21.11 1.63
C ARG A 211 0.27 20.04 2.57
N ARG A 212 -0.08 18.77 2.35
CA ARG A 212 0.49 17.68 3.14
C ARG A 212 2.00 17.51 2.89
N VAL A 213 2.45 17.63 1.64
CA VAL A 213 3.89 17.59 1.31
C VAL A 213 4.62 18.77 1.98
N ASP A 214 4.06 19.98 1.92
CA ASP A 214 4.65 21.14 2.57
C ASP A 214 4.75 20.93 4.10
N ALA A 215 3.72 20.34 4.72
CA ALA A 215 3.74 19.99 6.14
C ALA A 215 4.81 18.94 6.47
N MET A 216 4.97 17.91 5.66
CA MET A 216 6.03 16.90 5.86
C MET A 216 7.43 17.53 5.82
N VAL A 217 7.67 18.45 4.89
CA VAL A 217 8.94 19.18 4.80
C VAL A 217 9.16 20.04 6.05
N ALA A 218 8.14 20.77 6.48
CA ALA A 218 8.20 21.59 7.69
C ALA A 218 8.41 20.76 8.97
N GLN A 219 7.94 19.51 9.00
CA GLN A 219 8.14 18.57 10.09
C GLN A 219 9.54 17.89 10.08
N GLY A 220 10.35 18.11 9.05
CA GLY A 220 11.72 17.62 9.00
C GLY A 220 11.92 16.36 8.15
N LEU A 221 11.21 16.22 7.02
CA LEU A 221 11.38 15.08 6.13
C LEU A 221 12.83 14.88 5.67
N LEU A 222 13.59 15.95 5.43
CA LEU A 222 15.02 15.85 5.08
C LEU A 222 15.82 15.23 6.21
N GLN A 223 15.62 15.69 7.45
CA GLN A 223 16.29 15.16 8.64
C GLN A 223 15.96 13.67 8.86
N GLU A 224 14.72 13.27 8.59
CA GLU A 224 14.32 11.85 8.68
C GLU A 224 15.11 11.01 7.65
N VAL A 225 15.27 11.47 6.42
CA VAL A 225 16.09 10.79 5.38
C VAL A 225 17.55 10.75 5.78
N GLU A 226 18.13 11.86 6.23
CA GLU A 226 19.53 11.92 6.69
C GLU A 226 19.80 10.98 7.86
N THR A 227 18.87 10.88 8.82
CA THR A 227 18.97 9.95 9.96
C THR A 227 18.98 8.50 9.49
N LEU A 228 18.12 8.13 8.54
CA LEU A 228 18.12 6.80 7.95
C LEU A 228 19.43 6.47 7.23
N LEU A 229 20.02 7.43 6.53
CA LEU A 229 21.33 7.24 5.87
C LEU A 229 22.47 7.11 6.87
N GLN A 230 22.46 7.92 7.94
CA GLN A 230 23.46 7.85 9.02
C GLN A 230 23.38 6.54 9.80
N SER A 231 22.22 5.88 9.87
CA SER A 231 22.09 4.55 10.45
C SER A 231 22.68 3.43 9.59
N GLY A 232 23.26 3.75 8.43
CA GLY A 232 23.85 2.78 7.52
C GLY A 232 22.85 2.12 6.54
N LEU A 233 21.64 2.67 6.40
CA LEU A 233 20.65 2.12 5.48
C LEU A 233 21.19 2.17 4.03
N PRO A 234 21.19 1.04 3.30
CA PRO A 234 21.62 1.01 1.91
C PRO A 234 20.75 1.93 1.03
N ARG A 235 21.38 2.65 0.11
CA ARG A 235 20.71 3.63 -0.77
C ARG A 235 19.69 3.03 -1.72
N ASP A 236 19.83 1.75 -2.03
CA ASP A 236 18.92 0.96 -2.86
C ASP A 236 17.84 0.22 -2.03
N ALA A 237 17.83 0.38 -0.70
CA ALA A 237 16.84 -0.21 0.16
C ALA A 237 15.41 0.10 -0.32
N THR A 238 14.52 -0.89 -0.25
CA THR A 238 13.12 -0.77 -0.67
C THR A 238 12.42 0.40 0.04
N ALA A 239 12.72 0.60 1.30
CA ALA A 239 12.20 1.69 2.12
C ALA A 239 12.47 3.07 1.50
N LEU A 240 13.69 3.32 1.01
CA LEU A 240 14.08 4.59 0.39
C LEU A 240 13.49 4.81 -1.02
N GLN A 241 12.80 3.82 -1.61
CA GLN A 241 12.09 3.99 -2.87
C GLN A 241 10.71 4.64 -2.70
N ALA A 242 10.25 4.85 -1.46
CA ALA A 242 9.00 5.55 -1.17
C ALA A 242 9.02 6.99 -1.69
N ILE A 243 7.83 7.47 -2.08
CA ILE A 243 7.65 8.88 -2.48
C ILE A 243 7.96 9.76 -1.27
N GLY A 244 8.74 10.81 -1.48
CA GLY A 244 9.33 11.62 -0.43
C GLY A 244 10.78 11.21 -0.21
N TYR A 245 11.03 10.00 0.26
CA TYR A 245 12.39 9.53 0.59
C TYR A 245 13.30 9.50 -0.63
N LYS A 246 12.84 8.95 -1.75
CA LYS A 246 13.63 8.89 -2.99
C LYS A 246 14.05 10.28 -3.49
N GLN A 247 13.19 11.27 -3.39
CA GLN A 247 13.49 12.63 -3.83
C GLN A 247 14.43 13.34 -2.85
N PHE A 248 14.19 13.19 -1.56
CA PHE A 248 15.05 13.79 -0.54
C PHE A 248 16.38 13.07 -0.36
N LEU A 249 16.50 11.81 -0.75
CA LEU A 249 17.79 11.13 -0.92
C LEU A 249 18.68 11.90 -1.92
N ALA A 250 18.10 12.37 -3.04
CA ALA A 250 18.86 13.17 -4.02
C ALA A 250 19.31 14.52 -3.44
N VAL A 251 18.53 15.13 -2.53
CA VAL A 251 18.94 16.36 -1.81
C VAL A 251 20.08 16.07 -0.85
N ALA A 252 19.98 15.02 -0.02
CA ALA A 252 21.01 14.61 0.92
C ALA A 252 22.34 14.28 0.23
N GLU A 253 22.30 13.84 -1.02
CA GLU A 253 23.47 13.57 -1.87
C GLU A 253 23.94 14.78 -2.69
N GLY A 254 23.34 15.94 -2.56
CA GLY A 254 23.70 17.16 -3.31
C GLY A 254 23.36 17.10 -4.81
N ARG A 255 22.51 16.17 -5.24
CA ARG A 255 22.10 15.99 -6.65
C ARG A 255 20.85 16.76 -7.03
N ALA A 256 20.12 17.31 -6.06
CA ALA A 256 18.94 18.12 -6.25
C ALA A 256 18.83 19.18 -5.14
N THR A 257 18.13 20.25 -5.41
CA THR A 257 17.75 21.24 -4.39
C THR A 257 16.50 20.78 -3.64
N THR A 258 16.30 21.29 -2.43
CA THR A 258 15.09 21.04 -1.64
C THR A 258 13.82 21.47 -2.40
N ALA A 259 13.88 22.60 -3.12
CA ALA A 259 12.74 23.11 -3.89
C ALA A 259 12.35 22.15 -5.02
N GLU A 260 13.32 21.64 -5.78
CA GLU A 260 13.09 20.65 -6.83
C GLU A 260 12.50 19.34 -6.25
N ALA A 261 13.03 18.88 -5.13
CA ALA A 261 12.51 17.68 -4.47
C ALA A 261 11.06 17.85 -4.01
N ILE A 262 10.69 19.00 -3.44
CA ILE A 262 9.31 19.31 -3.02
C ILE A 262 8.35 19.21 -4.21
N GLU A 263 8.65 19.88 -5.31
CA GLU A 263 7.80 19.87 -6.49
C GLU A 263 7.65 18.47 -7.11
N GLU A 264 8.74 17.71 -7.15
CA GLU A 264 8.71 16.33 -7.62
C GLU A 264 7.89 15.42 -6.68
N VAL A 265 8.00 15.58 -5.36
CA VAL A 265 7.17 14.83 -4.38
C VAL A 265 5.70 15.16 -4.56
N LYS A 266 5.33 16.44 -4.71
CA LYS A 266 3.95 16.88 -5.00
C LYS A 266 3.43 16.22 -6.27
N LEU A 267 4.20 16.29 -7.35
CA LEU A 267 3.85 15.67 -8.63
C LEU A 267 3.62 14.16 -8.52
N ARG A 268 4.58 13.43 -7.89
CA ARG A 268 4.49 11.97 -7.71
C ARG A 268 3.35 11.56 -6.79
N SER A 269 3.09 12.33 -5.74
CA SER A 269 1.97 12.08 -4.82
C SER A 269 0.63 12.24 -5.52
N ARG A 270 0.45 13.27 -6.37
CA ARG A 270 -0.76 13.46 -7.19
C ARG A 270 -0.96 12.31 -8.18
N GLN A 271 0.11 11.88 -8.85
CA GLN A 271 0.08 10.72 -9.75
C GLN A 271 -0.26 9.42 -9.02
N TYR A 272 0.28 9.25 -7.83
CA TYR A 272 0.01 8.08 -6.98
C TYR A 272 -1.44 8.05 -6.52
N ALA A 273 -1.98 9.16 -6.04
CA ALA A 273 -3.39 9.29 -5.66
C ALA A 273 -4.35 8.95 -6.82
N LYS A 274 -4.02 9.37 -8.06
CA LYS A 274 -4.78 8.99 -9.26
C LYS A 274 -4.76 7.47 -9.48
N ARG A 275 -3.60 6.82 -9.34
CA ARG A 275 -3.50 5.35 -9.48
C ARG A 275 -4.29 4.63 -8.40
N GLN A 276 -4.23 5.11 -7.15
CA GLN A 276 -5.01 4.57 -6.03
C GLN A 276 -6.51 4.62 -6.31
N LEU A 277 -7.04 5.77 -6.75
CA LEU A 277 -8.45 5.90 -7.12
C LEU A 277 -8.84 4.99 -8.28
N THR A 278 -7.98 4.86 -9.29
CA THR A 278 -8.23 3.96 -10.44
C THR A 278 -8.32 2.50 -9.99
N TRP A 279 -7.49 2.10 -9.01
CA TRP A 279 -7.55 0.76 -8.43
C TRP A 279 -8.84 0.55 -7.65
N LEU A 280 -9.15 1.45 -6.73
CA LEU A 280 -10.31 1.35 -5.85
C LEU A 280 -11.64 1.34 -6.60
N ARG A 281 -11.76 2.12 -7.68
CA ARG A 281 -12.99 2.18 -8.51
C ARG A 281 -13.35 0.88 -9.22
N ARG A 282 -12.48 -0.13 -9.19
CA ARG A 282 -12.78 -1.48 -9.69
C ARG A 282 -13.60 -2.31 -8.72
N ASN A 283 -13.64 -1.90 -7.47
CA ASN A 283 -14.43 -2.56 -6.44
C ASN A 283 -15.77 -1.81 -6.25
N GLU A 284 -16.84 -2.39 -6.79
CA GLU A 284 -18.18 -1.81 -6.74
C GLU A 284 -18.82 -1.88 -5.34
N ALA A 285 -18.27 -2.72 -4.43
CA ALA A 285 -18.74 -2.83 -3.05
C ALA A 285 -18.31 -1.65 -2.16
N ILE A 286 -17.50 -0.71 -2.67
CA ILE A 286 -17.08 0.43 -1.89
C ILE A 286 -18.20 1.45 -1.75
N HIS A 287 -18.62 1.70 -0.50
CA HIS A 287 -19.49 2.81 -0.15
C HIS A 287 -18.68 4.11 -0.08
N TRP A 288 -18.90 5.01 -1.06
CA TRP A 288 -18.09 6.22 -1.21
C TRP A 288 -18.64 7.41 -0.44
N ILE A 289 -17.82 7.99 0.43
CA ILE A 289 -18.02 9.30 1.06
C ILE A 289 -17.21 10.33 0.28
N LEU A 290 -17.90 11.24 -0.39
CA LEU A 290 -17.28 12.24 -1.25
C LEU A 290 -17.24 13.60 -0.56
N TRP A 291 -16.05 14.00 -0.15
CA TRP A 291 -15.81 15.29 0.48
C TRP A 291 -16.02 16.47 -0.46
N LYS A 292 -16.60 17.55 0.07
CA LYS A 292 -16.45 18.88 -0.50
C LYS A 292 -15.05 19.43 -0.15
N LYS A 293 -14.71 20.62 -0.61
CA LYS A 293 -13.43 21.30 -0.32
C LYS A 293 -13.08 21.27 1.18
N THR A 294 -14.04 21.54 2.03
CA THR A 294 -13.96 21.34 3.49
C THR A 294 -14.73 20.08 3.85
N PRO A 295 -14.06 19.00 4.30
CA PRO A 295 -14.70 17.78 4.74
C PRO A 295 -15.60 18.03 5.96
N ASP A 296 -16.86 17.64 5.85
CA ASP A 296 -17.74 17.48 7.02
C ASP A 296 -17.53 16.08 7.59
N PHE A 297 -16.60 16.00 8.54
CA PHE A 297 -16.20 14.72 9.12
C PHE A 297 -17.34 14.09 9.94
N SER A 298 -18.13 14.88 10.65
CA SER A 298 -19.24 14.38 11.46
C SER A 298 -20.30 13.72 10.60
N ALA A 299 -20.75 14.39 9.54
CA ALA A 299 -21.71 13.81 8.59
C ALA A 299 -21.12 12.58 7.86
N GLY A 300 -19.83 12.60 7.52
CA GLY A 300 -19.16 11.46 6.92
C GLY A 300 -19.09 10.25 7.84
N LEU A 301 -18.76 10.44 9.11
CA LEU A 301 -18.72 9.39 10.12
C LEU A 301 -20.12 8.80 10.37
N GLN A 302 -21.15 9.65 10.46
CA GLN A 302 -22.52 9.18 10.58
C GLN A 302 -22.92 8.31 9.39
N ASN A 303 -22.70 8.76 8.18
CA ASN A 303 -23.00 8.03 6.95
C ASN A 303 -22.24 6.68 6.88
N ALA A 304 -20.95 6.66 7.24
CA ALA A 304 -20.16 5.43 7.34
C ALA A 304 -20.74 4.46 8.36
N THR A 305 -21.13 4.96 9.54
CA THR A 305 -21.69 4.15 10.62
C THR A 305 -23.03 3.52 10.21
N GLU A 306 -23.93 4.29 9.61
CA GLU A 306 -25.23 3.80 9.13
C GLU A 306 -25.06 2.69 8.07
N PHE A 307 -24.14 2.90 7.11
CA PHE A 307 -23.81 1.87 6.13
C PHE A 307 -23.25 0.61 6.77
N LEU A 308 -22.29 0.73 7.69
CA LEU A 308 -21.67 -0.42 8.35
C LEU A 308 -22.67 -1.22 9.18
N LEU A 309 -23.58 -0.56 9.90
CA LEU A 309 -24.67 -1.22 10.63
C LEU A 309 -25.61 -1.97 9.66
N SER A 310 -25.96 -1.37 8.52
CA SER A 310 -26.79 -2.03 7.51
C SER A 310 -26.08 -3.23 6.86
N ALA A 311 -24.74 -3.20 6.80
CA ALA A 311 -23.91 -4.31 6.35
C ALA A 311 -23.65 -5.38 7.43
N GLY A 312 -24.29 -5.25 8.60
CA GLY A 312 -24.17 -6.20 9.71
C GLY A 312 -22.85 -6.12 10.48
N VAL A 313 -22.22 -4.97 10.50
CA VAL A 313 -21.09 -4.68 11.41
C VAL A 313 -21.69 -4.24 12.75
N CYS A 314 -21.43 -5.01 13.81
CA CYS A 314 -21.94 -4.76 15.16
C CYS A 314 -20.79 -4.42 16.09
#